data_2ac343dc20d0060406035c71e768286a
#
_entry.id   2ac343dc20d0060406035c71e768286a
#
_cell.length_a   1.000
_cell.length_b   1.000
_cell.length_c   1.000
_cell.angle_alpha   90.00
_cell.angle_beta   90.00
_cell.angle_gamma   90.00
#
_symmetry.space_group_name_H-M   'P 1'
#
loop_
_entity.id
_entity.type
_entity.pdbx_description
1 polymer ?
#
loop_
_entity_poly.entity_id
_entity_poly.type
_entity_poly.pdbx_seq_one_letter_code
_entity_poly.pdbx_strand_id
1 'polypeptide(L)'
;MQNQFKQLYKMTAICTLLMSTLSFGALIGGNKVMASNRNDAACRSMEQLYNNPQQRIVADDNELNSIMSKFIYADINGQSKLPAWSKELLKLAVLTANNTPEEIPLHVQGALRAGASATQIRETIIHTLPYVGMSRVQPALKAMYKAFKDNDVKLPLPNNATVTDATRHEAGLAIQKEIFGSAIDKMNASAPADQKHINYNLSANCFGDFYTRKGLSLKERELITFTAIIAMGGCDPQAKAHVSGNLAVGNTRQQLLDAVTIALPYIGYPKTLNAIAAINSIVPAKEQ
;
A
#
# COMPACT_ATOMS: atom_id res chain seq x y z
N MET A 1 -27.82 13.05 -25.48
CA MET A 1 -26.46 13.63 -25.41
C MET A 1 -26.39 15.04 -24.84
N GLN A 2 -27.28 15.98 -25.20
CA GLN A 2 -27.22 17.37 -24.67
C GLN A 2 -27.54 17.54 -23.16
N ASN A 3 -28.33 16.64 -22.54
CA ASN A 3 -28.67 16.76 -21.12
C ASN A 3 -27.58 16.24 -20.15
N GLN A 4 -26.75 15.32 -20.58
CA GLN A 4 -25.63 14.83 -19.76
C GLN A 4 -24.50 15.87 -19.66
N PHE A 5 -24.24 16.63 -20.74
CA PHE A 5 -23.25 17.71 -20.71
C PHE A 5 -23.66 18.88 -19.78
N LYS A 6 -24.96 19.20 -19.70
CA LYS A 6 -25.42 20.26 -18.77
C LYS A 6 -25.33 19.88 -17.31
N GLN A 7 -25.48 18.59 -16.96
CA GLN A 7 -25.28 18.12 -15.58
C GLN A 7 -23.80 18.07 -15.18
N LEU A 8 -22.91 17.66 -16.10
CA LEU A 8 -21.46 17.70 -15.87
C LEU A 8 -20.96 19.13 -15.61
N TYR A 9 -21.44 20.11 -16.39
CA TYR A 9 -21.04 21.51 -16.24
C TYR A 9 -21.51 22.14 -14.92
N LYS A 10 -22.67 21.73 -14.40
CA LYS A 10 -23.16 22.20 -13.08
C LYS A 10 -22.37 21.63 -11.90
N MET A 11 -21.89 20.41 -12.00
CA MET A 11 -21.10 19.78 -10.92
C MET A 11 -19.64 20.29 -10.90
N THR A 12 -19.05 20.57 -12.07
CA THR A 12 -17.72 21.20 -12.17
C THR A 12 -17.72 22.61 -11.61
N ALA A 13 -18.80 23.38 -11.84
CA ALA A 13 -18.96 24.73 -11.30
C ALA A 13 -19.06 24.75 -9.76
N ILE A 14 -19.58 23.70 -9.13
CA ILE A 14 -19.71 23.64 -7.67
C ILE A 14 -18.34 23.42 -6.99
N CYS A 15 -17.44 22.61 -7.55
CA CYS A 15 -16.09 22.48 -7.02
C CYS A 15 -15.23 23.73 -7.25
N THR A 16 -15.41 24.44 -8.37
CA THR A 16 -14.63 25.65 -8.71
C THR A 16 -15.13 26.90 -7.99
N LEU A 17 -16.45 26.99 -7.71
CA LEU A 17 -17.04 28.15 -7.03
C LEU A 17 -16.76 28.20 -5.52
N LEU A 18 -16.45 27.03 -4.91
CA LEU A 18 -16.13 26.94 -3.48
C LEU A 18 -14.69 27.35 -3.15
N MET A 19 -13.82 27.55 -4.13
CA MET A 19 -12.45 28.08 -3.91
C MET A 19 -12.38 29.60 -3.74
N SER A 20 -13.45 30.37 -3.99
CA SER A 20 -13.41 31.83 -4.02
C SER A 20 -14.12 32.55 -2.86
N THR A 21 -14.69 31.84 -1.87
CA THR A 21 -15.36 32.49 -0.73
C THR A 21 -14.88 31.95 0.61
N LEU A 22 -13.64 32.25 0.97
CA LEU A 22 -13.16 32.18 2.35
C LEU A 22 -13.06 33.59 2.90
N SER A 23 -14.14 34.13 3.44
CA SER A 23 -14.10 35.13 4.52
C SER A 23 -15.47 35.29 5.16
N PHE A 24 -15.46 35.15 6.49
CA PHE A 24 -16.49 35.50 7.48
C PHE A 24 -17.78 34.67 7.60
N GLY A 25 -17.86 33.95 8.70
CA GLY A 25 -19.10 33.37 9.25
C GLY A 25 -18.86 32.33 10.34
N ALA A 26 -18.40 32.77 11.50
CA ALA A 26 -18.34 31.88 12.67
C ALA A 26 -19.76 31.72 13.27
N LEU A 27 -19.99 30.51 13.85
CA LEU A 27 -21.12 30.12 14.73
C LEU A 27 -22.47 29.86 14.04
N ILE A 28 -22.74 28.59 13.87
CA ILE A 28 -23.91 27.76 14.13
C ILE A 28 -23.91 26.55 13.19
N GLY A 29 -23.76 25.31 13.73
CA GLY A 29 -24.06 24.08 13.01
C GLY A 29 -22.89 23.11 12.79
N GLY A 30 -22.32 22.51 13.83
CA GLY A 30 -21.17 21.61 13.76
C GLY A 30 -21.32 20.42 12.79
N ASN A 31 -22.53 19.94 12.49
CA ASN A 31 -22.74 18.79 11.61
C ASN A 31 -22.72 19.12 10.09
N LYS A 32 -23.16 20.32 9.70
CA LYS A 32 -23.12 20.73 8.27
C LYS A 32 -21.72 21.11 7.81
N VAL A 33 -20.90 21.69 8.67
CA VAL A 33 -19.51 22.06 8.41
C VAL A 33 -18.64 20.80 8.23
N MET A 34 -18.88 19.74 9.02
CA MET A 34 -18.17 18.47 8.88
C MET A 34 -18.49 17.73 7.57
N ALA A 35 -19.75 17.74 7.13
CA ALA A 35 -20.16 17.06 5.89
C ALA A 35 -19.61 17.74 4.63
N SER A 36 -19.60 19.07 4.56
CA SER A 36 -18.97 19.81 3.45
C SER A 36 -17.46 19.60 3.42
N ASN A 37 -16.82 19.50 4.57
CA ASN A 37 -15.38 19.29 4.70
C ASN A 37 -14.91 17.90 4.18
N ARG A 38 -15.71 16.82 4.37
CA ARG A 38 -15.36 15.48 3.85
C ARG A 38 -15.40 15.42 2.33
N ASN A 39 -16.39 16.01 1.70
CA ASN A 39 -16.49 16.04 0.24
C ASN A 39 -15.33 16.82 -0.38
N ASP A 40 -15.03 18.01 0.15
CA ASP A 40 -13.95 18.85 -0.31
C ASP A 40 -12.58 18.21 -0.09
N ALA A 41 -12.39 17.50 1.02
CA ALA A 41 -11.18 16.75 1.29
C ALA A 41 -10.99 15.59 0.30
N ALA A 42 -12.06 14.85 -0.01
CA ALA A 42 -12.01 13.79 -1.02
C ALA A 42 -11.68 14.34 -2.41
N CYS A 43 -12.36 15.42 -2.83
CA CYS A 43 -12.09 16.08 -4.12
C CYS A 43 -10.64 16.55 -4.24
N ARG A 44 -10.09 17.21 -3.22
CA ARG A 44 -8.69 17.64 -3.21
C ARG A 44 -7.72 16.47 -3.28
N SER A 45 -7.97 15.41 -2.54
CA SER A 45 -7.12 14.22 -2.57
C SER A 45 -7.12 13.52 -3.93
N MET A 46 -8.30 13.39 -4.55
CA MET A 46 -8.44 12.80 -5.89
C MET A 46 -7.83 13.70 -6.98
N GLU A 47 -7.99 15.01 -6.88
CA GLU A 47 -7.33 15.95 -7.78
C GLU A 47 -5.81 15.83 -7.73
N GLN A 48 -5.25 15.77 -6.52
CA GLN A 48 -3.81 15.60 -6.33
C GLN A 48 -3.29 14.30 -6.94
N LEU A 49 -4.00 13.19 -6.71
CA LEU A 49 -3.57 11.85 -7.13
C LEU A 49 -3.87 11.55 -8.60
N TYR A 50 -5.00 12.03 -9.12
CA TYR A 50 -5.51 11.59 -10.41
C TYR A 50 -5.75 12.72 -11.41
N ASN A 51 -5.53 13.98 -11.03
CA ASN A 51 -5.92 15.16 -11.81
C ASN A 51 -7.41 15.14 -12.19
N ASN A 52 -8.21 14.58 -11.30
CA ASN A 52 -9.65 14.43 -11.46
C ASN A 52 -10.31 14.44 -10.07
N PRO A 53 -10.93 15.56 -9.63
CA PRO A 53 -11.54 15.67 -8.31
C PRO A 53 -12.80 14.79 -8.16
N GLN A 54 -13.27 14.22 -9.26
CA GLN A 54 -14.44 13.33 -9.31
C GLN A 54 -14.06 11.94 -9.86
N GLN A 55 -12.81 11.50 -9.57
CA GLN A 55 -12.36 10.19 -10.02
C GLN A 55 -13.33 9.11 -9.56
N ARG A 56 -13.87 8.39 -10.52
CA ARG A 56 -14.77 7.27 -10.25
C ARG A 56 -13.97 6.05 -9.82
N ILE A 57 -14.32 5.49 -8.66
CA ILE A 57 -13.68 4.31 -8.07
C ILE A 57 -14.62 3.11 -7.97
N VAL A 58 -15.92 3.35 -8.14
CA VAL A 58 -16.95 2.31 -8.21
C VAL A 58 -17.69 2.48 -9.53
N ALA A 59 -17.74 1.41 -10.33
CA ALA A 59 -18.45 1.41 -11.60
C ALA A 59 -19.97 1.43 -11.37
N ASP A 60 -20.68 2.21 -12.17
CA ASP A 60 -22.16 2.23 -12.33
C ASP A 60 -23.04 2.37 -11.08
N ASP A 61 -22.45 2.65 -9.90
CA ASP A 61 -23.15 2.94 -8.66
C ASP A 61 -22.70 4.29 -8.10
N ASN A 62 -23.55 5.31 -8.24
CA ASN A 62 -23.24 6.67 -7.80
C ASN A 62 -23.27 6.83 -6.28
N GLU A 63 -24.16 6.12 -5.60
CA GLU A 63 -24.30 6.18 -4.14
C GLU A 63 -23.07 5.55 -3.48
N LEU A 64 -22.73 4.32 -3.86
CA LEU A 64 -21.57 3.62 -3.34
C LEU A 64 -20.28 4.37 -3.69
N ASN A 65 -20.16 4.89 -4.93
CA ASN A 65 -18.99 5.70 -5.32
C ASN A 65 -18.85 6.95 -4.42
N SER A 66 -19.93 7.62 -4.08
CA SER A 66 -19.92 8.78 -3.16
C SER A 66 -19.50 8.38 -1.73
N ILE A 67 -19.97 7.25 -1.24
CA ILE A 67 -19.59 6.72 0.09
C ILE A 67 -18.11 6.38 0.12
N MET A 68 -17.65 5.59 -0.84
CA MET A 68 -16.28 5.07 -0.87
C MET A 68 -15.24 6.14 -1.19
N SER A 69 -15.55 7.09 -2.06
CA SER A 69 -14.65 8.22 -2.35
C SER A 69 -14.38 9.05 -1.09
N LYS A 70 -15.41 9.38 -0.31
CA LYS A 70 -15.25 10.10 0.95
C LYS A 70 -14.49 9.26 1.98
N PHE A 71 -14.82 7.97 2.09
CA PHE A 71 -14.15 7.08 3.03
C PHE A 71 -12.66 6.94 2.71
N ILE A 72 -12.30 6.63 1.47
CA ILE A 72 -10.90 6.40 1.07
C ILE A 72 -10.09 7.70 1.06
N TYR A 73 -10.61 8.75 0.39
CA TYR A 73 -9.80 9.93 0.07
C TYR A 73 -9.93 11.06 1.09
N ALA A 74 -11.00 11.11 1.91
CA ALA A 74 -11.10 12.05 3.02
C ALA A 74 -10.72 11.40 4.34
N ASP A 75 -11.43 10.35 4.76
CA ASP A 75 -11.26 9.80 6.11
C ASP A 75 -9.93 9.03 6.22
N ILE A 76 -9.73 8.00 5.41
CA ILE A 76 -8.56 7.11 5.47
C ILE A 76 -7.26 7.85 5.12
N ASN A 77 -7.22 8.56 3.99
CA ASN A 77 -6.03 9.31 3.60
C ASN A 77 -5.70 10.43 4.60
N GLY A 78 -6.71 11.05 5.21
CA GLY A 78 -6.54 12.09 6.23
C GLY A 78 -6.04 11.57 7.58
N GLN A 79 -6.36 10.33 7.94
CA GLN A 79 -5.97 9.71 9.20
C GLN A 79 -4.54 9.17 9.19
N SER A 80 -4.03 8.73 8.04
CA SER A 80 -2.67 8.23 7.91
C SER A 80 -1.66 9.37 7.75
N LYS A 81 -0.55 9.30 8.50
CA LYS A 81 0.57 10.25 8.45
C LYS A 81 1.65 9.89 7.41
N LEU A 82 1.52 8.75 6.75
CA LEU A 82 2.44 8.36 5.68
C LEU A 82 2.39 9.36 4.52
N PRO A 83 3.51 9.60 3.81
CA PRO A 83 3.51 10.43 2.61
C PRO A 83 2.62 9.81 1.52
N ALA A 84 2.05 10.64 0.64
CA ALA A 84 1.08 10.21 -0.37
C ALA A 84 1.61 9.09 -1.26
N TRP A 85 2.86 9.20 -1.73
CA TRP A 85 3.51 8.16 -2.53
C TRP A 85 3.58 6.80 -1.81
N SER A 86 3.89 6.81 -0.51
CA SER A 86 3.96 5.58 0.30
C SER A 86 2.58 4.93 0.46
N LYS A 87 1.52 5.74 0.68
CA LYS A 87 0.13 5.25 0.72
C LYS A 87 -0.24 4.51 -0.56
N GLU A 88 0.11 5.08 -1.71
CA GLU A 88 -0.17 4.44 -3.01
C GLU A 88 0.63 3.14 -3.20
N LEU A 89 1.91 3.08 -2.77
CA LEU A 89 2.68 1.83 -2.79
C LEU A 89 2.04 0.74 -1.92
N LEU A 90 1.55 1.08 -0.73
CA LEU A 90 0.86 0.12 0.14
C LEU A 90 -0.45 -0.38 -0.49
N LYS A 91 -1.22 0.50 -1.15
CA LYS A 91 -2.41 0.10 -1.91
C LYS A 91 -2.05 -0.88 -3.03
N LEU A 92 -0.98 -0.63 -3.79
CA LEU A 92 -0.50 -1.56 -4.81
C LEU A 92 -0.13 -2.93 -4.23
N ALA A 93 0.48 -2.98 -3.04
CA ALA A 93 0.76 -4.24 -2.36
C ALA A 93 -0.53 -4.98 -1.95
N VAL A 94 -1.53 -4.27 -1.41
CA VAL A 94 -2.85 -4.82 -1.06
C VAL A 94 -3.56 -5.37 -2.29
N LEU A 95 -3.64 -4.59 -3.37
CA LEU A 95 -4.31 -4.98 -4.62
C LEU A 95 -3.65 -6.20 -5.27
N THR A 96 -2.31 -6.25 -5.22
CA THR A 96 -1.56 -7.44 -5.68
C THR A 96 -1.91 -8.65 -4.82
N ALA A 97 -1.95 -8.51 -3.48
CA ALA A 97 -2.29 -9.58 -2.56
C ALA A 97 -3.75 -10.06 -2.70
N ASN A 98 -4.68 -9.16 -3.01
CA ASN A 98 -6.08 -9.47 -3.25
C ASN A 98 -6.36 -10.00 -4.67
N ASN A 99 -5.38 -9.94 -5.58
CA ASN A 99 -5.52 -10.32 -6.98
C ASN A 99 -6.59 -9.48 -7.73
N THR A 100 -6.52 -8.15 -7.57
CA THR A 100 -7.40 -7.16 -8.23
C THR A 100 -6.59 -6.31 -9.20
N PRO A 101 -6.08 -6.87 -10.32
CA PRO A 101 -5.20 -6.17 -11.26
C PRO A 101 -5.89 -5.00 -11.98
N GLU A 102 -7.23 -4.99 -12.01
CA GLU A 102 -8.04 -3.94 -12.66
C GLU A 102 -7.86 -2.58 -11.98
N GLU A 103 -7.57 -2.55 -10.68
CA GLU A 103 -7.37 -1.33 -9.89
C GLU A 103 -5.92 -0.82 -9.92
N ILE A 104 -4.97 -1.67 -10.31
CA ILE A 104 -3.54 -1.33 -10.35
C ILE A 104 -3.24 -0.07 -11.18
N PRO A 105 -3.82 0.14 -12.40
CA PRO A 105 -3.50 1.32 -13.21
C PRO A 105 -3.80 2.64 -12.51
N LEU A 106 -4.92 2.74 -11.80
CA LEU A 106 -5.29 3.94 -11.05
C LEU A 106 -4.25 4.28 -9.98
N HIS A 107 -3.84 3.29 -9.19
CA HIS A 107 -2.88 3.49 -8.12
C HIS A 107 -1.43 3.66 -8.61
N VAL A 108 -1.07 3.13 -9.79
CA VAL A 108 0.19 3.47 -10.48
C VAL A 108 0.22 4.94 -10.86
N GLN A 109 -0.85 5.47 -11.46
CA GLN A 109 -0.97 6.89 -11.79
C GLN A 109 -0.88 7.74 -10.51
N GLY A 110 -1.62 7.38 -9.47
CA GLY A 110 -1.59 8.07 -8.18
C GLY A 110 -0.20 8.09 -7.55
N ALA A 111 0.52 6.96 -7.56
CA ALA A 111 1.87 6.84 -7.04
C ALA A 111 2.87 7.73 -7.80
N LEU A 112 2.82 7.72 -9.14
CA LEU A 112 3.68 8.57 -9.98
C LEU A 112 3.42 10.06 -9.69
N ARG A 113 2.18 10.48 -9.64
CA ARG A 113 1.81 11.87 -9.33
C ARG A 113 2.16 12.29 -7.90
N ALA A 114 2.12 11.35 -6.96
CA ALA A 114 2.54 11.57 -5.58
C ALA A 114 4.07 11.59 -5.40
N GLY A 115 4.86 11.34 -6.46
CA GLY A 115 6.31 11.41 -6.46
C GLY A 115 7.03 10.07 -6.27
N ALA A 116 6.34 8.93 -6.32
CA ALA A 116 7.00 7.64 -6.38
C ALA A 116 7.70 7.45 -7.73
N SER A 117 8.91 6.91 -7.72
CA SER A 117 9.58 6.52 -8.95
C SER A 117 8.97 5.25 -9.54
N ALA A 118 9.04 5.11 -10.87
CA ALA A 118 8.61 3.87 -11.54
C ALA A 118 9.34 2.63 -11.00
N THR A 119 10.59 2.80 -10.56
CA THR A 119 11.36 1.75 -9.89
C THR A 119 10.73 1.34 -8.57
N GLN A 120 10.36 2.27 -7.70
CA GLN A 120 9.69 1.97 -6.43
C GLN A 120 8.36 1.25 -6.65
N ILE A 121 7.57 1.69 -7.62
CA ILE A 121 6.30 1.07 -7.98
C ILE A 121 6.52 -0.40 -8.42
N ARG A 122 7.45 -0.64 -9.35
CA ARG A 122 7.79 -1.99 -9.81
C ARG A 122 8.30 -2.86 -8.66
N GLU A 123 9.24 -2.33 -7.87
CA GLU A 123 9.81 -3.08 -6.74
C GLU A 123 8.78 -3.40 -5.67
N THR A 124 7.77 -2.56 -5.46
CA THR A 124 6.65 -2.85 -4.55
C THR A 124 5.89 -4.10 -4.99
N ILE A 125 5.48 -4.18 -6.25
CA ILE A 125 4.74 -5.34 -6.77
C ILE A 125 5.62 -6.60 -6.77
N ILE A 126 6.88 -6.50 -7.25
CA ILE A 126 7.83 -7.62 -7.26
C ILE A 126 8.10 -8.13 -5.85
N HIS A 127 8.24 -7.22 -4.88
CA HIS A 127 8.55 -7.57 -3.49
C HIS A 127 7.46 -8.39 -2.81
N THR A 128 6.22 -8.32 -3.28
CA THR A 128 5.14 -9.16 -2.74
C THR A 128 5.24 -10.63 -3.17
N LEU A 129 6.02 -10.95 -4.21
CA LEU A 129 6.04 -12.28 -4.83
C LEU A 129 6.31 -13.43 -3.85
N PRO A 130 7.31 -13.37 -2.95
CA PRO A 130 7.57 -14.45 -2.00
C PRO A 130 6.40 -14.73 -1.04
N TYR A 131 5.51 -13.77 -0.86
CA TYR A 131 4.39 -13.83 0.08
C TYR A 131 3.08 -14.26 -0.58
N VAL A 132 2.78 -13.68 -1.74
CA VAL A 132 1.47 -13.86 -2.38
C VAL A 132 1.50 -14.82 -3.58
N GLY A 133 2.70 -15.17 -4.04
CA GLY A 133 2.92 -16.10 -5.15
C GLY A 133 2.81 -15.47 -6.54
N MET A 134 3.36 -16.18 -7.54
CA MET A 134 3.46 -15.70 -8.93
C MET A 134 2.10 -15.47 -9.58
N SER A 135 1.09 -16.27 -9.26
CA SER A 135 -0.26 -16.17 -9.84
C SER A 135 -0.95 -14.84 -9.56
N ARG A 136 -0.61 -14.17 -8.45
CA ARG A 136 -1.12 -12.83 -8.10
C ARG A 136 -0.23 -11.71 -8.63
N VAL A 137 1.09 -11.92 -8.63
CA VAL A 137 2.04 -10.89 -9.06
C VAL A 137 2.05 -10.70 -10.58
N GLN A 138 1.92 -11.76 -11.35
CA GLN A 138 1.99 -11.67 -12.81
C GLN A 138 0.88 -10.79 -13.43
N PRO A 139 -0.40 -10.92 -13.07
CA PRO A 139 -1.46 -10.00 -13.53
C PRO A 139 -1.20 -8.55 -13.09
N ALA A 140 -0.75 -8.34 -11.85
CA ALA A 140 -0.43 -7.01 -11.33
C ALA A 140 0.72 -6.35 -12.11
N LEU A 141 1.79 -7.09 -12.44
CA LEU A 141 2.88 -6.58 -13.30
C LEU A 141 2.40 -6.21 -14.70
N LYS A 142 1.54 -7.04 -15.30
CA LYS A 142 0.93 -6.72 -16.61
C LYS A 142 0.17 -5.41 -16.57
N ALA A 143 -0.68 -5.22 -15.57
CA ALA A 143 -1.47 -4.01 -15.38
C ALA A 143 -0.58 -2.79 -15.11
N MET A 144 0.45 -2.94 -14.26
CA MET A 144 1.45 -1.91 -13.98
C MET A 144 2.21 -1.47 -15.24
N TYR A 145 2.73 -2.41 -16.06
CA TYR A 145 3.47 -2.05 -17.27
C TYR A 145 2.58 -1.39 -18.32
N LYS A 146 1.29 -1.77 -18.39
CA LYS A 146 0.31 -1.03 -19.19
C LYS A 146 0.16 0.40 -18.68
N ALA A 147 -0.05 0.58 -17.39
CA ALA A 147 -0.17 1.91 -16.78
C ALA A 147 1.10 2.76 -16.96
N PHE A 148 2.29 2.16 -16.92
CA PHE A 148 3.54 2.87 -17.21
C PHE A 148 3.57 3.44 -18.63
N LYS A 149 3.12 2.68 -19.62
CA LYS A 149 3.01 3.17 -21.00
C LYS A 149 1.99 4.30 -21.13
N ASP A 150 0.83 4.15 -20.45
CA ASP A 150 -0.24 5.15 -20.46
C ASP A 150 0.16 6.46 -19.73
N ASN A 151 1.24 6.44 -18.94
CA ASN A 151 1.78 7.60 -18.21
C ASN A 151 3.21 7.98 -18.67
N ASP A 152 3.59 7.63 -19.91
CA ASP A 152 4.86 8.01 -20.55
C ASP A 152 6.13 7.62 -19.76
N VAL A 153 6.07 6.57 -18.95
CA VAL A 153 7.25 6.06 -18.24
C VAL A 153 8.21 5.40 -19.22
N LYS A 154 9.45 5.87 -19.22
CA LYS A 154 10.49 5.30 -20.10
C LYS A 154 10.83 3.87 -19.72
N LEU A 155 10.66 2.95 -20.67
CA LEU A 155 10.99 1.53 -20.53
C LEU A 155 12.15 1.12 -21.46
N PRO A 156 12.91 0.07 -21.12
CA PRO A 156 12.82 -0.76 -19.92
C PRO A 156 13.35 -0.06 -18.67
N LEU A 157 12.84 -0.43 -17.48
CA LEU A 157 13.40 0.01 -16.22
C LEU A 157 14.75 -0.69 -15.96
N PRO A 158 15.67 -0.03 -15.23
CA PRO A 158 16.97 -0.62 -14.92
C PRO A 158 16.84 -1.92 -14.11
N ASN A 159 17.83 -2.81 -14.25
CA ASN A 159 17.96 -3.98 -13.39
C ASN A 159 18.36 -3.56 -11.98
N ASN A 160 17.65 -4.08 -10.98
CA ASN A 160 17.86 -3.76 -9.57
C ASN A 160 18.43 -4.95 -8.77
N ALA A 161 18.73 -6.08 -9.40
CA ALA A 161 19.38 -7.21 -8.74
C ALA A 161 20.77 -6.81 -8.25
N THR A 162 21.12 -7.27 -7.06
CA THR A 162 22.45 -7.01 -6.43
C THR A 162 23.21 -8.29 -6.14
N VAL A 163 22.58 -9.43 -6.32
CA VAL A 163 23.15 -10.77 -6.07
C VAL A 163 23.22 -11.59 -7.33
N THR A 164 24.05 -12.61 -7.30
CA THR A 164 24.19 -13.66 -8.32
C THR A 164 23.73 -15.00 -7.74
N ASP A 165 23.64 -16.04 -8.57
CA ASP A 165 23.31 -17.40 -8.11
C ASP A 165 24.27 -17.90 -7.02
N ALA A 166 25.54 -17.50 -7.09
CA ALA A 166 26.54 -17.86 -6.10
C ALA A 166 26.42 -17.08 -4.76
N THR A 167 25.90 -15.86 -4.77
CA THR A 167 25.89 -14.98 -3.58
C THR A 167 24.53 -14.79 -2.95
N ARG A 168 23.43 -15.17 -3.62
CA ARG A 168 22.06 -14.89 -3.18
C ARG A 168 21.70 -15.47 -1.82
N HIS A 169 22.16 -16.68 -1.49
CA HIS A 169 21.85 -17.31 -0.22
C HIS A 169 22.55 -16.61 0.95
N GLU A 170 23.85 -16.36 0.83
CA GLU A 170 24.62 -15.71 1.91
C GLU A 170 24.13 -14.27 2.15
N ALA A 171 23.96 -13.49 1.08
CA ALA A 171 23.44 -12.13 1.17
C ALA A 171 22.01 -12.09 1.76
N GLY A 172 21.15 -13.02 1.35
CA GLY A 172 19.79 -13.12 1.89
C GLY A 172 19.77 -13.54 3.36
N LEU A 173 20.58 -14.50 3.75
CA LEU A 173 20.71 -14.92 5.15
C LEU A 173 21.21 -13.77 6.03
N ALA A 174 22.13 -12.95 5.55
CA ALA A 174 22.63 -11.78 6.27
C ALA A 174 21.50 -10.76 6.54
N ILE A 175 20.71 -10.39 5.51
CA ILE A 175 19.55 -9.50 5.66
C ILE A 175 18.48 -10.11 6.56
N GLN A 176 18.20 -11.40 6.41
CA GLN A 176 17.23 -12.10 7.25
C GLN A 176 17.62 -12.03 8.73
N LYS A 177 18.92 -12.18 9.04
CA LYS A 177 19.44 -12.04 10.41
C LYS A 177 19.47 -10.59 10.89
N GLU A 178 19.71 -9.62 10.00
CA GLU A 178 19.62 -8.19 10.32
C GLU A 178 18.20 -7.83 10.83
N ILE A 179 17.15 -8.39 10.20
CA ILE A 179 15.77 -8.11 10.54
C ILE A 179 15.29 -8.92 11.75
N PHE A 180 15.59 -10.23 11.80
CA PHE A 180 15.00 -11.16 12.76
C PHE A 180 15.99 -11.72 13.80
N GLY A 181 17.26 -11.33 13.73
CA GLY A 181 18.28 -11.72 14.70
C GLY A 181 18.54 -13.21 14.77
N SER A 182 18.89 -13.69 15.97
CA SER A 182 19.24 -15.09 16.23
C SER A 182 18.09 -16.09 16.10
N ALA A 183 16.84 -15.61 15.94
CA ALA A 183 15.69 -16.48 15.68
C ALA A 183 15.88 -17.28 14.37
N ILE A 184 16.61 -16.73 13.40
CA ILE A 184 16.91 -17.38 12.13
C ILE A 184 17.84 -18.58 12.30
N ASP A 185 18.87 -18.45 13.15
CA ASP A 185 19.76 -19.58 13.44
C ASP A 185 19.00 -20.72 14.12
N LYS A 186 18.13 -20.41 15.08
CA LYS A 186 17.28 -21.40 15.77
C LYS A 186 16.33 -22.09 14.77
N MET A 187 15.66 -21.32 13.90
CA MET A 187 14.78 -21.85 12.88
C MET A 187 15.50 -22.83 11.96
N ASN A 188 16.72 -22.48 11.49
CA ASN A 188 17.50 -23.33 10.61
C ASN A 188 18.04 -24.59 11.33
N ALA A 189 18.49 -24.45 12.58
CA ALA A 189 18.99 -25.57 13.36
C ALA A 189 17.90 -26.58 13.73
N SER A 190 16.68 -26.12 14.01
CA SER A 190 15.54 -26.96 14.41
C SER A 190 14.75 -27.55 13.23
N ALA A 191 15.07 -27.17 12.00
CA ALA A 191 14.32 -27.63 10.84
C ALA A 191 14.52 -29.13 10.60
N PRO A 192 13.42 -29.90 10.47
CA PRO A 192 13.48 -31.29 10.03
C PRO A 192 14.23 -31.44 8.70
N ALA A 193 14.89 -32.59 8.50
CA ALA A 193 15.75 -32.80 7.32
C ALA A 193 15.00 -32.61 6.00
N ASP A 194 13.76 -33.04 5.93
CA ASP A 194 12.85 -32.94 4.78
C ASP A 194 12.34 -31.52 4.50
N GLN A 195 12.51 -30.58 5.44
CA GLN A 195 12.08 -29.18 5.34
C GLN A 195 13.23 -28.18 5.15
N LYS A 196 14.49 -28.59 5.31
CA LYS A 196 15.66 -27.70 5.20
C LYS A 196 15.73 -26.94 3.88
N HIS A 197 15.30 -27.55 2.78
CA HIS A 197 15.26 -26.89 1.47
C HIS A 197 14.30 -25.69 1.43
N ILE A 198 13.23 -25.69 2.21
CA ILE A 198 12.30 -24.56 2.31
C ILE A 198 12.99 -23.38 3.02
N ASN A 199 13.67 -23.64 4.15
CA ASN A 199 14.42 -22.60 4.85
C ASN A 199 15.58 -22.05 4.00
N TYR A 200 16.28 -22.93 3.25
CA TYR A 200 17.30 -22.50 2.32
C TYR A 200 16.71 -21.55 1.25
N ASN A 201 15.59 -21.92 0.65
CA ASN A 201 14.92 -21.08 -0.36
C ASN A 201 14.36 -19.79 0.26
N LEU A 202 13.90 -19.82 1.50
CA LEU A 202 13.48 -18.61 2.21
C LEU A 202 14.65 -17.60 2.29
N SER A 203 15.83 -18.05 2.70
CA SER A 203 17.02 -17.18 2.73
C SER A 203 17.48 -16.78 1.32
N ALA A 204 17.61 -17.72 0.39
CA ALA A 204 18.17 -17.48 -0.95
C ALA A 204 17.18 -16.70 -1.85
N ASN A 205 15.93 -17.09 -1.89
CA ASN A 205 14.94 -16.48 -2.79
C ASN A 205 14.27 -15.27 -2.13
N CYS A 206 13.54 -15.44 -1.01
CA CYS A 206 12.81 -14.33 -0.39
C CYS A 206 13.76 -13.20 0.00
N PHE A 207 14.79 -13.50 0.77
CA PHE A 207 15.72 -12.46 1.25
C PHE A 207 16.83 -12.16 0.24
N GLY A 208 17.38 -13.16 -0.44
CA GLY A 208 18.44 -12.98 -1.43
C GLY A 208 17.96 -12.30 -2.71
N ASP A 209 16.99 -12.89 -3.40
CA ASP A 209 16.57 -12.37 -4.71
C ASP A 209 15.68 -11.12 -4.60
N PHE A 210 14.94 -10.92 -3.49
CA PHE A 210 13.98 -9.83 -3.37
C PHE A 210 14.36 -8.75 -2.37
N TYR A 211 14.84 -9.07 -1.16
CA TYR A 211 15.19 -8.03 -0.18
C TYR A 211 16.46 -7.27 -0.51
N THR A 212 17.45 -7.91 -1.17
CA THR A 212 18.71 -7.26 -1.55
C THR A 212 18.56 -6.24 -2.66
N ARG A 213 17.45 -6.29 -3.43
CA ARG A 213 17.25 -5.45 -4.62
C ARG A 213 17.27 -3.96 -4.29
N LYS A 214 17.81 -3.15 -5.22
CA LYS A 214 17.73 -1.69 -5.15
C LYS A 214 16.31 -1.19 -5.34
N GLY A 215 16.08 0.09 -5.05
CA GLY A 215 14.83 0.79 -5.33
C GLY A 215 13.89 0.94 -4.14
N LEU A 216 14.01 0.09 -3.12
CA LEU A 216 13.30 0.22 -1.84
C LEU A 216 14.28 -0.02 -0.69
N SER A 217 14.14 0.74 0.39
CA SER A 217 14.85 0.51 1.65
C SER A 217 14.26 -0.69 2.41
N LEU A 218 14.99 -1.23 3.40
CA LEU A 218 14.46 -2.30 4.26
C LEU A 218 13.21 -1.88 5.03
N LYS A 219 13.11 -0.60 5.43
CA LYS A 219 11.92 -0.04 6.04
C LYS A 219 10.70 -0.14 5.13
N GLU A 220 10.84 0.29 3.88
CA GLU A 220 9.75 0.21 2.89
C GLU A 220 9.40 -1.24 2.61
N ARG A 221 10.38 -2.13 2.46
CA ARG A 221 10.16 -3.57 2.21
C ARG A 221 9.38 -4.23 3.34
N GLU A 222 9.77 -4.01 4.59
CA GLU A 222 9.06 -4.58 5.74
C GLU A 222 7.62 -4.05 5.88
N LEU A 223 7.39 -2.75 5.59
CA LEU A 223 6.05 -2.19 5.63
C LEU A 223 5.16 -2.74 4.51
N ILE A 224 5.70 -2.90 3.30
CA ILE A 224 5.03 -3.54 2.15
C ILE A 224 4.72 -5.00 2.46
N THR A 225 5.69 -5.74 3.03
CA THR A 225 5.52 -7.14 3.42
C THR A 225 4.39 -7.30 4.43
N PHE A 226 4.43 -6.54 5.51
CA PHE A 226 3.37 -6.55 6.52
C PHE A 226 2.00 -6.28 5.89
N THR A 227 1.92 -5.27 5.02
CA THR A 227 0.69 -4.88 4.33
C THR A 227 0.17 -5.99 3.41
N ALA A 228 1.04 -6.67 2.67
CA ALA A 228 0.66 -7.81 1.83
C ALA A 228 0.17 -9.01 2.65
N ILE A 229 0.83 -9.31 3.78
CA ILE A 229 0.46 -10.41 4.68
C ILE A 229 -0.93 -10.19 5.29
N ILE A 230 -1.21 -8.99 5.82
CA ILE A 230 -2.52 -8.69 6.41
C ILE A 230 -3.62 -8.68 5.35
N ALA A 231 -3.30 -8.32 4.10
CA ALA A 231 -4.26 -8.37 3.00
C ALA A 231 -4.65 -9.81 2.63
N MET A 232 -3.72 -10.75 2.66
CA MET A 232 -4.04 -12.16 2.46
C MET A 232 -4.98 -12.68 3.55
N GLY A 233 -4.71 -12.36 4.80
CA GLY A 233 -5.38 -12.95 5.97
C GLY A 233 -4.96 -14.40 6.24
N GLY A 234 -5.29 -14.93 7.42
CA GLY A 234 -4.93 -16.29 7.81
C GLY A 234 -3.43 -16.52 8.06
N CYS A 235 -2.64 -15.47 8.12
CA CYS A 235 -1.18 -15.48 8.29
C CYS A 235 -0.77 -14.76 9.59
N ASP A 236 -1.51 -14.93 10.67
CA ASP A 236 -1.31 -14.19 11.92
C ASP A 236 0.10 -14.37 12.54
N PRO A 237 0.71 -15.59 12.54
CA PRO A 237 2.08 -15.75 13.01
C PRO A 237 3.09 -14.92 12.20
N GLN A 238 2.94 -14.89 10.86
CA GLN A 238 3.80 -14.12 9.97
C GLN A 238 3.56 -12.61 10.15
N ALA A 239 2.29 -12.19 10.30
CA ALA A 239 1.98 -10.80 10.60
C ALA A 239 2.68 -10.32 11.88
N LYS A 240 2.65 -11.10 12.96
CA LYS A 240 3.36 -10.81 14.22
C LYS A 240 4.87 -10.75 14.02
N ALA A 241 5.46 -11.70 13.29
CA ALA A 241 6.88 -11.70 13.00
C ALA A 241 7.30 -10.42 12.25
N HIS A 242 6.52 -10.01 11.23
CA HIS A 242 6.80 -8.80 10.47
C HIS A 242 6.44 -7.50 11.19
N VAL A 243 5.60 -7.52 12.25
CA VAL A 243 5.53 -6.39 13.20
C VAL A 243 6.88 -6.21 13.89
N SER A 244 7.48 -7.30 14.40
CA SER A 244 8.81 -7.25 15.01
C SER A 244 9.89 -6.83 14.03
N GLY A 245 9.86 -7.36 12.78
CA GLY A 245 10.78 -6.99 11.71
C GLY A 245 10.69 -5.50 11.36
N ASN A 246 9.47 -4.95 11.25
CA ASN A 246 9.26 -3.52 11.02
C ASN A 246 9.90 -2.65 12.12
N LEU A 247 9.73 -3.03 13.39
CA LEU A 247 10.35 -2.32 14.51
C LEU A 247 11.88 -2.40 14.45
N ALA A 248 12.42 -3.57 14.11
CA ALA A 248 13.86 -3.79 14.01
C ALA A 248 14.51 -2.94 12.93
N VAL A 249 13.85 -2.76 11.78
CA VAL A 249 14.36 -1.87 10.71
C VAL A 249 14.01 -0.39 10.94
N GLY A 250 13.40 -0.05 12.09
CA GLY A 250 13.14 1.32 12.53
C GLY A 250 11.82 1.91 12.02
N ASN A 251 10.88 1.10 11.57
CA ASN A 251 9.48 1.53 11.46
C ASN A 251 8.85 1.64 12.85
N THR A 252 7.87 2.51 12.99
CA THR A 252 7.19 2.78 14.25
C THR A 252 5.84 2.06 14.32
N ARG A 253 5.31 1.89 15.53
CA ARG A 253 3.94 1.45 15.77
C ARG A 253 2.93 2.30 14.96
N GLN A 254 3.13 3.62 14.90
CA GLN A 254 2.24 4.51 14.15
C GLN A 254 2.27 4.19 12.66
N GLN A 255 3.44 3.94 12.07
CA GLN A 255 3.53 3.58 10.66
C GLN A 255 2.85 2.24 10.34
N LEU A 256 2.91 1.27 11.26
CA LEU A 256 2.16 0.01 11.14
C LEU A 256 0.65 0.25 11.20
N LEU A 257 0.17 1.07 12.13
CA LEU A 257 -1.24 1.45 12.21
C LEU A 257 -1.69 2.24 10.97
N ASP A 258 -0.83 3.12 10.46
CA ASP A 258 -1.09 3.86 9.23
C ASP A 258 -1.23 2.91 8.02
N ALA A 259 -0.38 1.88 7.93
CA ALA A 259 -0.47 0.87 6.88
C ALA A 259 -1.78 0.06 6.97
N VAL A 260 -2.17 -0.34 8.18
CA VAL A 260 -3.47 -1.01 8.43
C VAL A 260 -4.64 -0.10 8.05
N THR A 261 -4.55 1.19 8.39
CA THR A 261 -5.57 2.19 8.04
C THR A 261 -5.72 2.32 6.52
N ILE A 262 -4.61 2.42 5.79
CA ILE A 262 -4.62 2.49 4.31
C ILE A 262 -5.17 1.20 3.68
N ALA A 263 -4.92 0.05 4.27
CA ALA A 263 -5.41 -1.23 3.78
C ALA A 263 -6.92 -1.45 4.04
N LEU A 264 -7.47 -0.85 5.10
CA LEU A 264 -8.86 -1.09 5.57
C LEU A 264 -9.93 -1.09 4.46
N PRO A 265 -9.99 -0.10 3.54
CA PRO A 265 -11.04 -0.10 2.50
C PRO A 265 -10.99 -1.32 1.57
N TYR A 266 -9.83 -1.95 1.44
CA TYR A 266 -9.58 -3.05 0.50
C TYR A 266 -9.60 -4.44 1.15
N ILE A 267 -9.41 -4.52 2.48
CA ILE A 267 -9.33 -5.79 3.22
C ILE A 267 -10.51 -6.01 4.17
N GLY A 268 -11.27 -4.96 4.47
CA GLY A 268 -12.40 -4.97 5.38
C GLY A 268 -12.03 -5.05 6.87
N TYR A 269 -13.01 -4.83 7.72
CA TYR A 269 -12.80 -4.75 9.17
C TYR A 269 -12.26 -6.03 9.82
N PRO A 270 -12.68 -7.25 9.46
CA PRO A 270 -12.16 -8.45 10.13
C PRO A 270 -10.64 -8.59 10.03
N LYS A 271 -10.07 -8.47 8.83
CA LYS A 271 -8.62 -8.52 8.63
C LYS A 271 -7.91 -7.34 9.28
N THR A 272 -8.50 -6.16 9.26
CA THR A 272 -8.00 -4.95 9.93
C THR A 272 -7.87 -5.16 11.44
N LEU A 273 -8.90 -5.70 12.09
CA LEU A 273 -8.88 -5.97 13.52
C LEU A 273 -7.86 -7.05 13.90
N ASN A 274 -7.69 -8.09 13.09
CA ASN A 274 -6.64 -9.09 13.28
C ASN A 274 -5.23 -8.47 13.15
N ALA A 275 -5.02 -7.57 12.18
CA ALA A 275 -3.76 -6.84 12.03
C ALA A 275 -3.46 -5.95 13.25
N ILE A 276 -4.46 -5.24 13.77
CA ILE A 276 -4.33 -4.43 15.00
C ILE A 276 -4.00 -5.34 16.20
N ALA A 277 -4.63 -6.49 16.33
CA ALA A 277 -4.32 -7.47 17.39
C ALA A 277 -2.87 -7.97 17.27
N ALA A 278 -2.38 -8.24 16.06
CA ALA A 278 -0.99 -8.61 15.83
C ALA A 278 -0.02 -7.49 16.28
N ILE A 279 -0.29 -6.23 15.91
CA ILE A 279 0.51 -5.07 16.36
C ILE A 279 0.50 -4.97 17.89
N ASN A 280 -0.68 -5.02 18.51
CA ASN A 280 -0.82 -4.86 19.96
C ASN A 280 -0.14 -5.99 20.75
N SER A 281 -0.04 -7.19 20.18
CA SER A 281 0.64 -8.32 20.83
C SER A 281 2.16 -8.16 20.89
N ILE A 282 2.76 -7.34 20.04
CA ILE A 282 4.21 -7.11 19.95
C ILE A 282 4.59 -5.76 20.55
N VAL A 283 3.84 -4.71 20.23
CA VAL A 283 4.05 -3.34 20.72
C VAL A 283 2.71 -2.76 21.18
N PRO A 284 2.36 -2.92 22.47
CA PRO A 284 1.10 -2.42 23.02
C PRO A 284 0.92 -0.92 22.84
N ALA A 285 -0.32 -0.45 22.86
CA ALA A 285 -0.59 0.97 23.01
C ALA A 285 0.00 1.46 24.34
N LYS A 286 0.58 2.66 24.36
CA LYS A 286 0.90 3.31 25.62
C LYS A 286 -0.41 3.65 26.31
N GLU A 287 -0.52 3.29 27.59
CA GLU A 287 -1.63 3.78 28.43
C GLU A 287 -1.56 5.31 28.47
N GLN A 288 -2.71 5.95 28.26
CA GLN A 288 -2.84 7.40 28.31
C GLN A 288 -2.97 7.87 29.76
#